data_da47902b37daa6c42f84e7c8af3a93e1
#
_entry.id   da47902b37daa6c42f84e7c8af3a93e1
#
_cell.length_a   1.000
_cell.length_b   1.000
_cell.length_c   1.000
_cell.angle_alpha   90.00
_cell.angle_beta   90.00
_cell.angle_gamma   90.00
#
_symmetry.space_group_name_H-M   'P 1'
#
loop_
_entity.id
_entity.type
_entity.pdbx_description
1 polymer ?
#
loop_
_entity_poly.entity_id
_entity_poly.type
_entity_poly.pdbx_seq_one_letter_code
_entity_poly.pdbx_strand_id
1 'polypeptide(L)'
;MDIQTPGATLATKRVCAKTPLTIQGEKFKADLIILGTQGIDVILGMNWLAEYRGIIDCARKAVSLTSNSGANVEYVSATGRTRPGCHEGIARPTLEEIRVVHRFSDVFPDELPSMPPDRDIEFVIELIPGTAPISQRPYRMNPEELVELKKQLADMLSKGLIRPSASPWGSPIIFVDKRDGTTRLCVDYRKLNDVTIKNKYPLPKIEDLFDQMNGARVFSKIDLRTGYHQLKIRDSDIPKTAFTTHYGLFEYTVMSFGLTNAPAYFMNLMNKIFINYLDKFVVVFIDDILIYSKTEEEHAKHFTQF
;
A
#
# COMPACT_ATOMS: atom_id res chain seq x y z
N MET A 1 -29.43 14.48 -12.49
CA MET A 1 -28.09 14.18 -13.02
C MET A 1 -27.41 13.33 -11.99
N ASP A 2 -27.10 12.12 -12.35
CA ASP A 2 -26.43 11.18 -11.44
C ASP A 2 -24.92 11.34 -11.63
N ILE A 3 -24.22 11.61 -10.54
CA ILE A 3 -22.79 11.82 -10.54
C ILE A 3 -22.16 10.64 -9.85
N GLN A 4 -21.33 9.92 -10.59
CA GLN A 4 -20.51 8.86 -10.04
C GLN A 4 -19.26 9.47 -9.40
N THR A 5 -19.13 9.36 -8.08
CA THR A 5 -17.91 9.61 -7.34
C THR A 5 -17.32 8.27 -6.91
N PRO A 6 -16.00 8.17 -6.67
CA PRO A 6 -15.45 6.98 -6.05
C PRO A 6 -16.13 6.72 -4.70
N GLY A 7 -16.99 5.68 -4.65
CA GLY A 7 -17.72 5.26 -3.45
C GLY A 7 -19.19 5.67 -3.32
N ALA A 8 -19.75 6.48 -4.21
CA ALA A 8 -21.20 6.77 -4.19
C ALA A 8 -21.73 7.35 -5.49
N THR A 9 -22.96 7.00 -5.84
CA THR A 9 -23.74 7.73 -6.86
C THR A 9 -24.56 8.80 -6.13
N LEU A 10 -24.20 10.07 -6.36
CA LEU A 10 -24.89 11.21 -5.74
C LEU A 10 -25.87 11.83 -6.75
N ALA A 11 -27.16 11.82 -6.44
CA ALA A 11 -28.15 12.52 -7.22
C ALA A 11 -28.28 13.97 -6.72
N THR A 12 -27.96 14.94 -7.58
CA THR A 12 -28.17 16.35 -7.27
C THR A 12 -28.85 17.08 -8.42
N LYS A 13 -29.65 18.08 -8.09
CA LYS A 13 -30.32 18.99 -9.05
C LYS A 13 -29.75 20.40 -8.99
N ARG A 14 -28.73 20.63 -8.11
CA ARG A 14 -28.19 21.98 -7.91
C ARG A 14 -26.91 22.16 -8.73
N VAL A 15 -26.97 23.03 -9.74
CA VAL A 15 -25.84 23.40 -10.58
C VAL A 15 -25.65 24.91 -10.47
N CYS A 16 -24.42 25.34 -10.25
CA CYS A 16 -24.00 26.73 -10.33
C CYS A 16 -23.23 26.94 -11.63
N ALA A 17 -23.89 27.51 -12.63
CA ALA A 17 -23.27 27.75 -13.91
C ALA A 17 -22.35 28.97 -13.88
N LYS A 18 -21.21 28.88 -14.60
CA LYS A 18 -20.24 29.96 -14.80
C LYS A 18 -19.76 30.63 -13.51
N THR A 19 -19.62 29.85 -12.43
CA THR A 19 -19.13 30.32 -11.14
C THR A 19 -17.72 30.90 -11.31
N PRO A 20 -17.48 32.14 -10.87
CA PRO A 20 -16.15 32.74 -10.96
C PRO A 20 -15.22 32.10 -9.92
N LEU A 21 -14.07 31.65 -10.39
CA LEU A 21 -12.96 31.12 -9.56
C LEU A 21 -11.76 32.03 -9.74
N THR A 22 -11.09 32.39 -8.65
CA THR A 22 -9.84 33.15 -8.70
C THR A 22 -8.68 32.27 -8.29
N ILE A 23 -7.72 32.06 -9.19
CA ILE A 23 -6.51 31.26 -8.96
C ILE A 23 -5.30 32.16 -9.23
N GLN A 24 -4.46 32.39 -8.26
CA GLN A 24 -3.29 33.25 -8.35
C GLN A 24 -3.59 34.69 -8.88
N GLY A 25 -4.78 35.23 -8.54
CA GLY A 25 -5.23 36.54 -8.97
C GLY A 25 -5.96 36.57 -10.33
N GLU A 26 -5.85 35.51 -11.13
CA GLU A 26 -6.53 35.41 -12.44
C GLU A 26 -7.92 34.77 -12.29
N LYS A 27 -8.86 35.23 -13.13
CA LYS A 27 -10.27 34.83 -13.10
C LYS A 27 -10.54 33.70 -14.11
N PHE A 28 -11.11 32.63 -13.61
CA PHE A 28 -11.62 31.48 -14.36
C PHE A 28 -13.12 31.33 -14.15
N LYS A 29 -13.78 30.56 -14.98
CA LYS A 29 -15.21 30.19 -14.80
C LYS A 29 -15.34 28.68 -14.76
N ALA A 30 -16.25 28.19 -13.92
CA ALA A 30 -16.56 26.77 -13.87
C ALA A 30 -18.05 26.55 -13.66
N ASP A 31 -18.59 25.52 -14.31
CA ASP A 31 -19.91 24.99 -13.99
C ASP A 31 -19.74 23.99 -12.85
N LEU A 32 -20.25 24.35 -11.66
CA LEU A 32 -20.09 23.58 -10.45
C LEU A 32 -21.37 22.88 -10.08
N ILE A 33 -21.25 21.64 -9.66
CA ILE A 33 -22.35 20.85 -9.12
C ILE A 33 -22.19 20.82 -7.61
N ILE A 34 -23.24 21.17 -6.86
CA ILE A 34 -23.19 21.20 -5.39
C ILE A 34 -23.34 19.78 -4.88
N LEU A 35 -22.32 19.30 -4.19
CA LEU A 35 -22.26 18.01 -3.51
C LEU A 35 -22.08 18.21 -2.02
N GLY A 36 -22.74 17.40 -1.19
CA GLY A 36 -22.54 17.41 0.27
C GLY A 36 -21.30 16.63 0.70
N THR A 37 -20.13 16.95 0.14
CA THR A 37 -18.85 16.30 0.51
C THR A 37 -18.16 17.07 1.63
N GLN A 38 -17.54 16.35 2.57
CA GLN A 38 -16.71 16.96 3.62
C GLN A 38 -15.24 16.96 3.22
N GLY A 39 -14.53 18.05 3.54
CA GLY A 39 -13.08 18.16 3.39
C GLY A 39 -12.56 18.49 1.98
N ILE A 40 -13.44 18.69 1.00
CA ILE A 40 -13.08 19.14 -0.36
C ILE A 40 -14.01 20.30 -0.73
N ASP A 41 -13.43 21.47 -1.03
CA ASP A 41 -14.21 22.64 -1.39
C ASP A 41 -14.66 22.62 -2.84
N VAL A 42 -13.77 22.25 -3.75
CA VAL A 42 -14.03 22.20 -5.21
C VAL A 42 -13.22 21.08 -5.86
N ILE A 43 -13.84 20.33 -6.77
CA ILE A 43 -13.18 19.39 -7.67
C ILE A 43 -13.33 19.91 -9.09
N LEU A 44 -12.20 20.18 -9.74
CA LEU A 44 -12.15 20.59 -11.15
C LEU A 44 -11.73 19.40 -12.01
N GLY A 45 -12.62 18.97 -12.90
CA GLY A 45 -12.43 17.78 -13.74
C GLY A 45 -11.59 18.06 -15.00
N MET A 46 -11.32 17.00 -15.76
CA MET A 46 -10.53 17.05 -16.99
C MET A 46 -11.11 17.97 -18.05
N ASN A 47 -12.44 18.07 -18.15
CA ASN A 47 -13.08 18.96 -19.12
C ASN A 47 -12.76 20.44 -18.83
N TRP A 48 -12.79 20.83 -17.55
CA TRP A 48 -12.40 22.19 -17.15
C TRP A 48 -10.91 22.44 -17.35
N LEU A 49 -10.06 21.46 -17.03
CA LEU A 49 -8.62 21.58 -17.31
C LEU A 49 -8.34 21.71 -18.80
N ALA A 50 -9.04 20.96 -19.64
CA ALA A 50 -8.89 21.06 -21.10
C ALA A 50 -9.34 22.44 -21.64
N GLU A 51 -10.42 23.03 -21.11
CA GLU A 51 -10.91 24.36 -21.48
C GLU A 51 -9.84 25.44 -21.24
N TYR A 52 -9.13 25.33 -20.11
CA TYR A 52 -8.07 26.27 -19.73
C TYR A 52 -6.65 25.78 -20.07
N ARG A 53 -6.52 24.83 -21.00
CA ARG A 53 -5.24 24.26 -21.48
C ARG A 53 -4.34 23.79 -20.32
N GLY A 54 -4.96 23.13 -19.32
CA GLY A 54 -4.27 22.70 -18.11
C GLY A 54 -3.20 21.66 -18.39
N ILE A 55 -1.98 21.93 -17.94
CA ILE A 55 -0.86 20.98 -17.94
C ILE A 55 -0.58 20.60 -16.50
N ILE A 56 -0.63 19.31 -16.20
CA ILE A 56 -0.33 18.77 -14.87
C ILE A 56 1.08 18.19 -14.87
N ASP A 57 1.95 18.79 -14.07
CA ASP A 57 3.28 18.26 -13.77
C ASP A 57 3.23 17.52 -12.42
N CYS A 58 3.11 16.20 -12.49
CA CYS A 58 3.01 15.37 -11.29
C CYS A 58 4.30 15.36 -10.46
N ALA A 59 5.45 15.52 -11.09
CA ALA A 59 6.75 15.52 -10.41
C ALA A 59 6.92 16.79 -9.55
N ARG A 60 6.54 17.95 -10.11
CA ARG A 60 6.60 19.24 -9.42
C ARG A 60 5.34 19.54 -8.60
N LYS A 61 4.32 18.67 -8.66
CA LYS A 61 2.97 18.90 -8.09
C LYS A 61 2.42 20.27 -8.53
N ALA A 62 2.60 20.60 -9.79
CA ALA A 62 2.22 21.87 -10.38
C ALA A 62 1.11 21.70 -11.41
N VAL A 63 0.28 22.72 -11.54
CA VAL A 63 -0.73 22.82 -12.59
C VAL A 63 -0.57 24.18 -13.27
N SER A 64 -0.30 24.16 -14.56
CA SER A 64 -0.26 25.36 -15.40
C SER A 64 -1.58 25.53 -16.12
N LEU A 65 -2.17 26.71 -16.08
CA LEU A 65 -3.45 27.05 -16.68
C LEU A 65 -3.31 28.31 -17.54
N THR A 66 -4.04 28.38 -18.64
CA THR A 66 -4.13 29.60 -19.45
C THR A 66 -5.49 30.25 -19.22
N SER A 67 -5.52 31.45 -18.66
CA SER A 67 -6.76 32.21 -18.44
C SER A 67 -7.39 32.68 -19.75
N ASN A 68 -8.66 33.10 -19.71
CA ASN A 68 -9.34 33.69 -20.88
C ASN A 68 -8.71 35.00 -21.34
N SER A 69 -7.91 35.68 -20.52
CA SER A 69 -7.11 36.85 -20.88
C SER A 69 -5.82 36.49 -21.61
N GLY A 70 -5.49 35.19 -21.73
CA GLY A 70 -4.24 34.71 -22.30
C GLY A 70 -3.07 34.66 -21.30
N ALA A 71 -3.31 35.01 -20.03
CA ALA A 71 -2.29 34.92 -18.99
C ALA A 71 -2.06 33.45 -18.57
N ASN A 72 -0.79 33.06 -18.46
CA ASN A 72 -0.41 31.76 -17.94
C ASN A 72 -0.25 31.83 -16.42
N VAL A 73 -0.96 30.95 -15.71
CA VAL A 73 -0.93 30.83 -14.27
C VAL A 73 -0.35 29.47 -13.93
N GLU A 74 0.69 29.43 -13.14
CA GLU A 74 1.23 28.19 -12.61
C GLU A 74 0.89 28.08 -11.10
N TYR A 75 0.08 27.13 -10.75
CA TYR A 75 -0.18 26.77 -9.35
C TYR A 75 0.74 25.61 -8.97
N VAL A 76 1.66 25.88 -8.08
CA VAL A 76 2.50 24.84 -7.46
C VAL A 76 1.89 24.54 -6.09
N SER A 77 1.55 23.29 -5.84
CA SER A 77 1.12 22.86 -4.51
C SER A 77 2.27 23.15 -3.55
N ALA A 78 2.07 24.13 -2.66
CA ALA A 78 3.06 24.42 -1.63
C ALA A 78 3.25 23.15 -0.80
N THR A 79 4.40 22.50 -0.98
CA THR A 79 4.88 21.52 -0.03
C THR A 79 5.01 22.26 1.31
N GLY A 80 4.00 22.19 2.17
CA GLY A 80 4.01 22.84 3.48
C GLY A 80 2.79 23.66 3.87
N ARG A 81 1.76 23.83 3.03
CA ARG A 81 0.46 24.31 3.53
C ARG A 81 -0.43 23.11 3.81
N THR A 82 -0.35 22.64 5.03
CA THR A 82 -1.38 21.87 5.71
C THR A 82 -2.74 22.53 5.49
N ARG A 83 -3.68 21.81 4.88
CA ARG A 83 -5.09 22.17 4.97
C ARG A 83 -5.45 22.21 6.45
N PRO A 84 -6.20 23.20 6.96
CA PRO A 84 -6.87 23.06 8.23
C PRO A 84 -7.82 21.86 8.09
N GLY A 85 -7.47 20.74 8.68
CA GLY A 85 -8.23 19.47 8.56
C GLY A 85 -7.48 18.27 8.00
N CYS A 86 -6.34 18.43 7.29
CA CYS A 86 -5.40 17.35 7.09
C CYS A 86 -4.36 17.42 8.20
N HIS A 87 -4.37 16.45 9.06
CA HIS A 87 -3.48 16.32 10.21
C HIS A 87 -2.02 16.12 9.77
N GLU A 88 -1.34 17.21 9.37
CA GLU A 88 0.10 17.33 9.52
C GLU A 88 0.33 18.22 10.73
N GLY A 89 0.75 17.62 11.82
CA GLY A 89 1.08 18.36 13.05
C GLY A 89 0.48 17.82 14.32
N ILE A 90 -0.38 16.80 14.30
CA ILE A 90 -0.53 15.96 15.47
C ILE A 90 0.67 15.02 15.43
N ALA A 91 1.65 15.25 16.32
CA ALA A 91 2.66 14.24 16.61
C ALA A 91 1.89 12.92 16.78
N ARG A 92 2.23 11.90 15.98
CA ARG A 92 1.60 10.59 16.14
C ARG A 92 1.78 10.22 17.61
N PRO A 93 0.70 9.92 18.35
CA PRO A 93 0.85 9.58 19.75
C PRO A 93 1.83 8.42 19.85
N THR A 94 2.74 8.48 20.79
CA THR A 94 3.64 7.37 21.09
C THR A 94 2.83 6.16 21.52
N LEU A 95 3.35 4.95 21.40
CA LEU A 95 2.65 3.74 21.84
C LEU A 95 2.20 3.84 23.31
N GLU A 96 2.94 4.57 24.14
CA GLU A 96 2.65 4.81 25.55
C GLU A 96 1.45 5.75 25.78
N GLU A 97 1.16 6.64 24.83
CA GLU A 97 0.06 7.59 24.89
C GLU A 97 -1.27 7.01 24.39
N ILE A 98 -1.22 5.89 23.63
CA ILE A 98 -2.41 5.27 23.08
C ILE A 98 -3.07 4.41 24.17
N ARG A 99 -4.28 4.82 24.58
CA ARG A 99 -5.10 4.10 25.54
C ARG A 99 -5.28 2.64 25.11
N VAL A 100 -5.00 1.67 25.92
CA VAL A 100 -5.01 0.21 25.66
C VAL A 100 -3.67 -0.27 25.12
N VAL A 101 -3.11 0.29 24.03
CA VAL A 101 -1.88 -0.18 23.39
C VAL A 101 -0.69 -0.19 24.36
N HIS A 102 -0.59 0.81 25.24
CA HIS A 102 0.46 0.89 26.25
C HIS A 102 0.54 -0.33 27.19
N ARG A 103 -0.54 -1.12 27.29
CA ARG A 103 -0.58 -2.35 28.10
C ARG A 103 -0.01 -3.55 27.40
N PHE A 104 0.19 -3.47 26.09
CA PHE A 104 0.60 -4.55 25.20
C PHE A 104 1.83 -4.16 24.39
N SER A 105 2.79 -3.48 25.02
CA SER A 105 4.02 -3.03 24.33
C SER A 105 4.83 -4.17 23.75
N ASP A 106 4.69 -5.38 24.29
CA ASP A 106 5.33 -6.61 23.83
C ASP A 106 4.85 -7.09 22.45
N VAL A 107 3.61 -6.75 22.05
CA VAL A 107 3.08 -7.08 20.71
C VAL A 107 3.46 -6.03 19.64
N PHE A 108 4.12 -4.94 20.03
CA PHE A 108 4.61 -3.90 19.12
C PHE A 108 6.14 -3.75 19.17
N PRO A 109 6.92 -4.83 18.91
CA PRO A 109 8.37 -4.75 18.99
C PRO A 109 8.94 -3.86 17.88
N ASP A 110 10.08 -3.22 18.17
CA ASP A 110 10.79 -2.39 17.17
C ASP A 110 11.38 -3.23 16.04
N GLU A 111 11.81 -4.46 16.33
CA GLU A 111 12.28 -5.42 15.34
C GLU A 111 11.69 -6.81 15.61
N LEU A 112 11.42 -7.54 14.53
CA LEU A 112 11.05 -8.96 14.64
C LEU A 112 12.31 -9.79 14.88
N PRO A 113 12.35 -10.61 15.94
CA PRO A 113 13.58 -11.23 16.41
C PRO A 113 14.13 -12.36 15.53
N SER A 114 13.29 -13.01 14.71
CA SER A 114 13.70 -14.20 13.97
C SER A 114 12.67 -14.63 12.91
N MET A 115 12.89 -15.83 12.37
CA MET A 115 11.98 -16.54 11.48
C MET A 115 10.56 -16.65 12.06
N PRO A 116 9.52 -16.60 11.22
CA PRO A 116 8.15 -16.81 11.67
C PRO A 116 7.97 -18.24 12.24
N PRO A 117 7.02 -18.42 13.17
CA PRO A 117 6.69 -19.73 13.68
C PRO A 117 6.14 -20.65 12.57
N ASP A 118 6.23 -21.96 12.81
CA ASP A 118 5.59 -22.93 11.94
C ASP A 118 4.07 -22.76 12.00
N ARG A 119 3.45 -22.76 10.83
CA ARG A 119 1.99 -22.60 10.69
C ARG A 119 1.45 -23.71 9.81
N ASP A 120 0.16 -24.03 9.96
CA ASP A 120 -0.52 -25.02 9.10
C ASP A 120 -0.61 -24.61 7.62
N ILE A 121 -0.28 -23.36 7.31
CA ILE A 121 -0.30 -22.80 5.95
C ILE A 121 1.13 -22.50 5.55
N GLU A 122 1.59 -23.10 4.46
CA GLU A 122 2.84 -22.78 3.80
C GLU A 122 2.56 -22.10 2.46
N PHE A 123 3.45 -21.21 2.05
CA PHE A 123 3.36 -20.60 0.74
C PHE A 123 3.85 -21.56 -0.34
N VAL A 124 3.04 -21.77 -1.36
CA VAL A 124 3.30 -22.71 -2.46
C VAL A 124 3.41 -21.97 -3.78
N ILE A 125 4.41 -22.33 -4.60
CA ILE A 125 4.60 -21.81 -5.95
C ILE A 125 4.32 -22.93 -6.95
N GLU A 126 3.08 -22.99 -7.43
CA GLU A 126 2.68 -23.94 -8.45
C GLU A 126 2.99 -23.40 -9.85
N LEU A 127 3.71 -24.18 -10.64
CA LEU A 127 4.09 -23.78 -11.99
C LEU A 127 3.25 -24.49 -13.04
N ILE A 128 3.12 -23.86 -14.19
CA ILE A 128 2.55 -24.48 -15.38
C ILE A 128 3.37 -25.74 -15.69
N PRO A 129 2.73 -26.92 -15.91
CA PRO A 129 3.44 -28.16 -16.21
C PRO A 129 4.41 -28.03 -17.39
N GLY A 130 5.61 -28.59 -17.24
CA GLY A 130 6.64 -28.51 -18.25
C GLY A 130 7.49 -27.24 -18.24
N THR A 131 7.29 -26.35 -17.26
CA THR A 131 8.09 -25.14 -17.12
C THR A 131 9.53 -25.47 -16.74
N ALA A 132 10.48 -25.04 -17.57
CA ALA A 132 11.91 -25.09 -17.26
C ALA A 132 12.31 -23.94 -16.31
N PRO A 133 13.37 -24.11 -15.50
CA PRO A 133 13.91 -23.04 -14.68
C PRO A 133 14.27 -21.80 -15.50
N ILE A 134 13.93 -20.62 -14.96
CA ILE A 134 14.20 -19.32 -15.58
C ILE A 134 15.29 -18.62 -14.77
N SER A 135 16.38 -18.24 -15.44
CA SER A 135 17.45 -17.45 -14.85
C SER A 135 17.71 -16.19 -15.67
N GLN A 136 17.77 -15.06 -15.00
CA GLN A 136 18.02 -13.75 -15.61
C GLN A 136 19.30 -13.14 -15.04
N ARG A 137 19.99 -12.35 -15.87
CA ARG A 137 21.16 -11.60 -15.43
C ARG A 137 20.76 -10.50 -14.47
N PRO A 138 21.59 -10.19 -13.45
CA PRO A 138 21.34 -9.08 -12.57
C PRO A 138 21.36 -7.75 -13.33
N TYR A 139 20.56 -6.81 -12.89
CA TYR A 139 20.61 -5.44 -13.40
C TYR A 139 21.88 -4.72 -12.92
N ARG A 140 22.32 -3.74 -13.69
CA ARG A 140 23.45 -2.89 -13.33
C ARG A 140 23.03 -1.99 -12.16
N MET A 141 23.89 -1.90 -11.15
CA MET A 141 23.69 -1.08 -9.97
C MET A 141 24.79 -0.03 -9.83
N ASN A 142 24.46 1.12 -9.28
CA ASN A 142 25.41 2.14 -8.92
C ASN A 142 26.15 1.79 -7.61
N PRO A 143 27.27 2.46 -7.26
CA PRO A 143 28.00 2.16 -6.04
C PRO A 143 27.21 2.30 -4.74
N GLU A 144 26.31 3.27 -4.65
CA GLU A 144 25.46 3.50 -3.47
C GLU A 144 24.45 2.36 -3.29
N GLU A 145 23.82 1.92 -4.38
CA GLU A 145 22.94 0.75 -4.37
C GLU A 145 23.67 -0.53 -3.95
N LEU A 146 24.94 -0.70 -4.34
CA LEU A 146 25.74 -1.86 -3.94
C LEU A 146 26.05 -1.87 -2.44
N VAL A 147 26.29 -0.71 -1.82
CA VAL A 147 26.46 -0.58 -0.38
C VAL A 147 25.19 -0.95 0.36
N GLU A 148 24.07 -0.40 -0.09
CA GLU A 148 22.74 -0.69 0.50
C GLU A 148 22.35 -2.16 0.32
N LEU A 149 22.64 -2.74 -0.86
CA LEU A 149 22.43 -4.16 -1.14
C LEU A 149 23.18 -5.04 -0.12
N LYS A 150 24.44 -4.76 0.11
CA LYS A 150 25.26 -5.54 1.05
C LYS A 150 24.70 -5.48 2.46
N LYS A 151 24.23 -4.31 2.89
CA LYS A 151 23.60 -4.10 4.19
C LYS A 151 22.29 -4.90 4.33
N GLN A 152 21.39 -4.78 3.35
CA GLN A 152 20.09 -5.49 3.38
C GLN A 152 20.28 -7.01 3.27
N LEU A 153 21.23 -7.49 2.45
CA LEU A 153 21.54 -8.93 2.37
C LEU A 153 22.06 -9.46 3.71
N ALA A 154 22.96 -8.73 4.38
CA ALA A 154 23.48 -9.13 5.67
C ALA A 154 22.39 -9.21 6.75
N ASP A 155 21.48 -8.24 6.77
CA ASP A 155 20.33 -8.24 7.68
C ASP A 155 19.39 -9.43 7.42
N MET A 156 19.00 -9.67 6.16
CA MET A 156 18.12 -10.78 5.81
C MET A 156 18.76 -12.16 6.07
N LEU A 157 20.08 -12.29 5.85
CA LEU A 157 20.82 -13.52 6.17
C LEU A 157 20.89 -13.76 7.68
N SER A 158 21.15 -12.71 8.48
CA SER A 158 21.21 -12.83 9.94
C SER A 158 19.89 -13.23 10.56
N LYS A 159 18.75 -12.78 9.94
CA LYS A 159 17.38 -13.13 10.34
C LYS A 159 16.92 -14.48 9.78
N GLY A 160 17.71 -15.13 8.93
CA GLY A 160 17.37 -16.40 8.29
C GLY A 160 16.30 -16.31 7.21
N LEU A 161 15.90 -15.10 6.81
CA LEU A 161 14.85 -14.87 5.80
C LEU A 161 15.29 -15.30 4.40
N ILE A 162 16.60 -15.28 4.15
CA ILE A 162 17.22 -15.77 2.92
C ILE A 162 18.40 -16.70 3.26
N ARG A 163 18.79 -17.50 2.29
CA ARG A 163 20.00 -18.34 2.36
C ARG A 163 20.75 -18.35 1.03
N PRO A 164 22.06 -18.69 0.99
CA PRO A 164 22.77 -18.92 -0.26
C PRO A 164 22.09 -20.05 -1.06
N SER A 165 22.09 -19.93 -2.38
CA SER A 165 21.43 -20.85 -3.28
C SER A 165 22.36 -21.42 -4.33
N ALA A 166 22.05 -22.65 -4.77
CA ALA A 166 22.63 -23.29 -5.97
C ALA A 166 21.52 -23.60 -6.99
N SER A 167 20.38 -22.90 -6.89
CA SER A 167 19.20 -23.12 -7.72
C SER A 167 19.48 -22.80 -9.21
N PRO A 168 18.87 -23.54 -10.16
CA PRO A 168 18.86 -23.17 -11.56
C PRO A 168 17.96 -21.95 -11.87
N TRP A 169 17.16 -21.50 -10.91
CA TRP A 169 16.36 -20.28 -11.00
C TRP A 169 17.19 -19.06 -10.63
N GLY A 170 16.80 -17.88 -11.14
CA GLY A 170 17.46 -16.64 -10.78
C GLY A 170 16.70 -15.43 -11.29
N SER A 171 16.12 -14.66 -10.41
CA SER A 171 15.45 -13.38 -10.72
C SER A 171 16.38 -12.20 -10.42
N PRO A 172 16.37 -11.13 -11.21
CA PRO A 172 17.16 -9.94 -10.90
C PRO A 172 16.53 -9.16 -9.76
N ILE A 173 17.32 -8.30 -9.13
CA ILE A 173 16.87 -7.40 -8.06
C ILE A 173 16.83 -5.97 -8.55
N ILE A 174 15.92 -5.18 -7.99
CA ILE A 174 15.78 -3.74 -8.18
C ILE A 174 15.63 -3.06 -6.82
N PHE A 175 16.00 -1.79 -6.75
CA PHE A 175 15.69 -0.95 -5.62
C PHE A 175 14.46 -0.09 -5.90
N VAL A 176 13.62 0.07 -4.89
CA VAL A 176 12.41 0.91 -4.95
C VAL A 176 12.45 1.88 -3.78
N ASP A 177 12.38 3.16 -4.08
CA ASP A 177 12.32 4.21 -3.06
C ASP A 177 10.97 4.20 -2.36
N LYS A 178 10.98 4.21 -1.04
CA LYS A 178 9.79 4.40 -0.23
C LYS A 178 9.51 5.89 -0.03
N ARG A 179 8.28 6.20 0.39
CA ARG A 179 7.86 7.57 0.70
C ARG A 179 8.63 8.22 1.85
N ASP A 180 9.20 7.42 2.73
CA ASP A 180 10.03 7.85 3.87
C ASP A 180 11.50 8.14 3.48
N GLY A 181 11.86 8.04 2.20
CA GLY A 181 13.21 8.23 1.68
C GLY A 181 14.13 7.03 1.86
N THR A 182 13.65 5.92 2.44
CA THR A 182 14.41 4.68 2.51
C THR A 182 14.22 3.85 1.24
N THR A 183 15.22 3.02 0.91
CA THR A 183 15.20 2.19 -0.29
C THR A 183 14.95 0.73 0.09
N ARG A 184 14.04 0.07 -0.60
CA ARG A 184 13.72 -1.35 -0.38
C ARG A 184 14.26 -2.19 -1.54
N LEU A 185 14.97 -3.27 -1.21
CA LEU A 185 15.31 -4.32 -2.15
C LEU A 185 14.04 -5.08 -2.57
N CYS A 186 13.83 -5.18 -3.86
CA CYS A 186 12.73 -5.93 -4.46
C CYS A 186 13.29 -6.91 -5.48
N VAL A 187 12.76 -8.14 -5.49
CA VAL A 187 13.09 -9.12 -6.53
C VAL A 187 12.10 -9.02 -7.67
N ASP A 188 12.60 -8.98 -8.88
CA ASP A 188 11.76 -8.93 -10.08
C ASP A 188 11.30 -10.33 -10.48
N TYR A 189 10.22 -10.76 -9.89
CA TYR A 189 9.61 -12.07 -10.16
C TYR A 189 8.68 -12.09 -11.37
N ARG A 190 8.63 -11.05 -12.21
CA ARG A 190 7.69 -11.02 -13.36
C ARG A 190 7.74 -12.28 -14.20
N LYS A 191 8.93 -12.77 -14.53
CA LYS A 191 9.09 -14.00 -15.32
C LYS A 191 8.64 -15.28 -14.60
N LEU A 192 8.89 -15.36 -13.29
CA LEU A 192 8.36 -16.45 -12.48
C LEU A 192 6.83 -16.35 -12.36
N ASN A 193 6.30 -15.16 -12.18
CA ASN A 193 4.87 -14.89 -12.06
C ASN A 193 4.10 -15.24 -13.35
N ASP A 194 4.72 -15.04 -14.52
CA ASP A 194 4.13 -15.39 -15.83
C ASP A 194 3.87 -16.90 -15.96
N VAL A 195 4.71 -17.73 -15.34
CA VAL A 195 4.63 -19.20 -15.38
C VAL A 195 4.03 -19.80 -14.11
N THR A 196 3.65 -18.98 -13.15
CA THR A 196 3.00 -19.42 -11.90
C THR A 196 1.49 -19.51 -12.11
N ILE A 197 0.88 -20.62 -11.70
CA ILE A 197 -0.57 -20.80 -11.67
C ILE A 197 -1.16 -19.82 -10.68
N LYS A 198 -2.01 -18.90 -11.17
CA LYS A 198 -2.60 -17.84 -10.36
C LYS A 198 -3.67 -18.40 -9.42
N ASN A 199 -3.54 -18.08 -8.15
CA ASN A 199 -4.53 -18.38 -7.13
C ASN A 199 -5.81 -17.55 -7.37
N LYS A 200 -6.97 -18.17 -7.12
CA LYS A 200 -8.29 -17.55 -7.27
C LYS A 200 -8.93 -17.22 -5.92
N TYR A 201 -8.14 -17.04 -4.87
CA TYR A 201 -8.66 -16.65 -3.57
C TYR A 201 -9.44 -15.34 -3.70
N PRO A 202 -10.69 -15.26 -3.19
CA PRO A 202 -11.51 -14.07 -3.31
C PRO A 202 -10.91 -12.95 -2.47
N LEU A 203 -10.48 -11.88 -3.14
CA LEU A 203 -10.15 -10.63 -2.44
C LEU A 203 -11.45 -9.86 -2.20
N PRO A 204 -11.65 -9.29 -1.00
CA PRO A 204 -12.82 -8.48 -0.71
C PRO A 204 -12.84 -7.24 -1.61
N LYS A 205 -14.02 -6.82 -2.02
CA LYS A 205 -14.19 -5.55 -2.72
C LYS A 205 -14.13 -4.41 -1.73
N ILE A 206 -13.53 -3.32 -2.14
CA ILE A 206 -13.36 -2.14 -1.27
C ILE A 206 -14.73 -1.58 -0.85
N GLU A 207 -15.72 -1.61 -1.76
CA GLU A 207 -17.09 -1.16 -1.49
C GLU A 207 -17.72 -1.98 -0.36
N ASP A 208 -17.57 -3.31 -0.38
CA ASP A 208 -18.12 -4.20 0.64
C ASP A 208 -17.50 -3.91 2.03
N LEU A 209 -16.20 -3.56 2.05
CA LEU A 209 -15.51 -3.18 3.29
C LEU A 209 -16.01 -1.84 3.85
N PHE A 210 -16.31 -0.87 3.00
CA PHE A 210 -16.92 0.39 3.43
C PHE A 210 -18.31 0.19 4.00
N ASP A 211 -19.11 -0.69 3.38
CA ASP A 211 -20.46 -0.99 3.86
C ASP A 211 -20.42 -1.65 5.26
N GLN A 212 -19.46 -2.52 5.52
CA GLN A 212 -19.24 -3.12 6.85
C GLN A 212 -18.92 -2.07 7.93
N MET A 213 -18.19 -1.03 7.58
CA MET A 213 -17.80 0.04 8.51
C MET A 213 -18.90 1.11 8.70
N ASN A 214 -20.06 0.93 8.11
CA ASN A 214 -21.13 1.94 8.18
C ASN A 214 -21.56 2.23 9.61
N GLY A 215 -21.59 3.53 9.96
CA GLY A 215 -21.92 4.02 11.30
C GLY A 215 -20.76 3.98 12.31
N ALA A 216 -19.60 3.49 11.95
CA ALA A 216 -18.41 3.59 12.79
C ALA A 216 -17.86 5.03 12.83
N ARG A 217 -17.27 5.40 13.98
CA ARG A 217 -16.70 6.74 14.21
C ARG A 217 -15.28 6.69 14.73
N VAL A 218 -14.85 5.58 15.30
CA VAL A 218 -13.52 5.38 15.86
C VAL A 218 -12.83 4.26 15.11
N PHE A 219 -11.59 4.52 14.68
CA PHE A 219 -10.82 3.62 13.83
C PHE A 219 -9.39 3.51 14.33
N SER A 220 -8.85 2.29 14.33
CA SER A 220 -7.42 2.03 14.50
C SER A 220 -6.90 1.19 13.35
N LYS A 221 -5.86 1.69 12.71
CA LYS A 221 -5.14 0.96 11.67
C LYS A 221 -3.91 0.29 12.26
N ILE A 222 -3.77 -1.00 12.03
CA ILE A 222 -2.58 -1.77 12.37
C ILE A 222 -1.91 -2.20 11.08
N ASP A 223 -0.63 -1.87 10.97
CA ASP A 223 0.23 -2.27 9.86
C ASP A 223 1.18 -3.36 10.36
N LEU A 224 1.12 -4.52 9.74
CA LEU A 224 1.94 -5.65 10.12
C LEU A 224 3.39 -5.45 9.64
N ARG A 225 4.33 -5.46 10.56
CA ARG A 225 5.76 -5.41 10.20
C ARG A 225 6.12 -6.65 9.38
N THR A 226 6.69 -6.42 8.19
CA THR A 226 7.13 -7.48 7.27
C THR A 226 6.07 -8.57 7.07
N GLY A 227 4.80 -8.17 6.88
CA GLY A 227 3.64 -9.06 6.87
C GLY A 227 3.82 -10.30 5.98
N TYR A 228 4.31 -10.14 4.76
CA TYR A 228 4.55 -11.29 3.86
C TYR A 228 5.60 -12.27 4.38
N HIS A 229 6.62 -11.81 5.10
CA HIS A 229 7.63 -12.69 5.69
C HIS A 229 7.09 -13.54 6.85
N GLN A 230 5.83 -13.40 7.23
CA GLN A 230 5.18 -14.19 8.28
C GLN A 230 4.78 -15.61 7.82
N LEU A 231 4.91 -15.94 6.55
CA LEU A 231 4.67 -17.25 6.00
C LEU A 231 5.97 -17.88 5.48
N LYS A 232 6.22 -19.14 5.88
CA LYS A 232 7.30 -19.94 5.31
C LYS A 232 6.92 -20.43 3.92
N ILE A 233 7.91 -20.57 3.07
CA ILE A 233 7.75 -21.21 1.76
C ILE A 233 7.94 -22.70 1.93
N ARG A 234 7.12 -23.50 1.26
CA ARG A 234 7.32 -24.96 1.19
C ARG A 234 8.73 -25.28 0.67
N ASP A 235 9.45 -26.17 1.34
CA ASP A 235 10.86 -26.45 1.07
C ASP A 235 11.16 -26.74 -0.40
N SER A 236 10.28 -27.49 -1.10
CA SER A 236 10.41 -27.79 -2.52
C SER A 236 10.28 -26.56 -3.44
N ASP A 237 9.72 -25.47 -2.95
CA ASP A 237 9.46 -24.26 -3.71
C ASP A 237 10.45 -23.12 -3.41
N ILE A 238 11.20 -23.22 -2.33
CA ILE A 238 12.26 -22.27 -1.95
C ILE A 238 13.21 -22.01 -3.14
N PRO A 239 13.74 -23.02 -3.86
CA PRO A 239 14.66 -22.79 -4.97
C PRO A 239 14.08 -21.95 -6.12
N LYS A 240 12.74 -21.89 -6.27
CA LYS A 240 12.08 -21.09 -7.31
C LYS A 240 12.18 -19.59 -7.04
N THR A 241 12.38 -19.21 -5.78
CA THR A 241 12.52 -17.82 -5.35
C THR A 241 13.93 -17.26 -5.48
N ALA A 242 14.85 -18.04 -6.03
CA ALA A 242 16.24 -17.63 -6.14
C ALA A 242 16.39 -16.32 -6.91
N PHE A 243 17.25 -15.45 -6.40
CA PHE A 243 17.55 -14.15 -7.00
C PHE A 243 19.05 -13.90 -7.08
N THR A 244 19.43 -13.26 -8.17
CA THR A 244 20.83 -13.04 -8.55
C THR A 244 21.26 -11.64 -8.13
N THR A 245 22.36 -11.56 -7.41
CA THR A 245 22.99 -10.31 -6.98
C THR A 245 24.43 -10.22 -7.45
N HIS A 246 25.06 -9.06 -7.26
CA HIS A 246 26.50 -8.91 -7.47
C HIS A 246 27.34 -9.81 -6.51
N TYR A 247 26.76 -10.18 -5.36
CA TYR A 247 27.44 -10.96 -4.31
C TYR A 247 27.12 -12.45 -4.32
N GLY A 248 26.34 -12.91 -5.29
CA GLY A 248 25.98 -14.33 -5.43
C GLY A 248 24.48 -14.55 -5.64
N LEU A 249 24.10 -15.81 -5.56
CA LEU A 249 22.73 -16.28 -5.68
C LEU A 249 22.17 -16.59 -4.29
N PHE A 250 20.99 -16.07 -3.99
CA PHE A 250 20.28 -16.28 -2.73
C PHE A 250 18.84 -16.71 -3.00
N GLU A 251 18.20 -17.34 -2.04
CA GLU A 251 16.80 -17.75 -2.12
C GLU A 251 16.06 -17.42 -0.83
N TYR A 252 14.76 -17.11 -0.91
CA TYR A 252 13.93 -16.82 0.24
C TYR A 252 13.40 -18.08 0.88
N THR A 253 13.49 -18.15 2.21
CA THR A 253 12.88 -19.20 3.03
C THR A 253 11.46 -18.83 3.47
N VAL A 254 11.11 -17.56 3.34
CA VAL A 254 9.80 -16.98 3.67
C VAL A 254 9.19 -16.33 2.44
N MET A 255 7.87 -16.18 2.44
CA MET A 255 7.13 -15.53 1.36
C MET A 255 7.63 -14.10 1.14
N SER A 256 8.02 -13.77 -0.08
CA SER A 256 8.59 -12.48 -0.45
C SER A 256 7.59 -11.59 -1.19
N PHE A 257 7.81 -10.28 -1.13
CA PHE A 257 7.13 -9.34 -1.98
C PHE A 257 7.41 -9.63 -3.47
N GLY A 258 6.44 -9.31 -4.32
CA GLY A 258 6.55 -9.48 -5.77
C GLY A 258 6.11 -10.83 -6.32
N LEU A 259 5.85 -11.83 -5.47
CA LEU A 259 5.27 -13.12 -5.89
C LEU A 259 3.77 -12.96 -6.14
N THR A 260 3.27 -13.44 -7.29
CA THR A 260 1.90 -13.18 -7.75
C THR A 260 0.81 -13.67 -6.79
N ASN A 261 1.05 -14.79 -6.11
CA ASN A 261 0.06 -15.38 -5.20
C ASN A 261 0.23 -14.94 -3.73
N ALA A 262 1.24 -14.13 -3.41
CA ALA A 262 1.51 -13.71 -2.03
C ALA A 262 0.31 -12.99 -1.37
N PRO A 263 -0.37 -12.05 -2.04
CA PRO A 263 -1.55 -11.40 -1.45
C PRO A 263 -2.66 -12.39 -1.10
N ALA A 264 -2.90 -13.39 -1.95
CA ALA A 264 -3.95 -14.40 -1.75
C ALA A 264 -3.66 -15.30 -0.53
N TYR A 265 -2.41 -15.76 -0.40
CA TYR A 265 -2.00 -16.56 0.76
C TYR A 265 -2.02 -15.76 2.05
N PHE A 266 -1.62 -14.51 1.99
CA PHE A 266 -1.63 -13.62 3.14
C PHE A 266 -3.07 -13.32 3.60
N MET A 267 -3.98 -13.01 2.67
CA MET A 267 -5.40 -12.84 2.99
C MET A 267 -6.01 -14.11 3.60
N ASN A 268 -5.67 -15.28 3.08
CA ASN A 268 -6.12 -16.55 3.67
C ASN A 268 -5.63 -16.71 5.12
N LEU A 269 -4.36 -16.38 5.39
CA LEU A 269 -3.81 -16.39 6.73
C LEU A 269 -4.56 -15.41 7.66
N MET A 270 -4.75 -14.17 7.21
CA MET A 270 -5.42 -13.13 7.99
C MET A 270 -6.88 -13.52 8.27
N ASN A 271 -7.61 -14.00 7.26
CA ASN A 271 -8.99 -14.45 7.45
C ASN A 271 -9.08 -15.62 8.42
N LYS A 272 -8.12 -16.54 8.40
CA LYS A 272 -8.08 -17.67 9.37
C LYS A 272 -7.82 -17.19 10.80
N ILE A 273 -6.91 -16.22 10.98
CA ILE A 273 -6.58 -15.67 12.30
C ILE A 273 -7.75 -14.85 12.86
N PHE A 274 -8.35 -14.00 12.04
CA PHE A 274 -9.37 -13.05 12.48
C PHE A 274 -10.80 -13.50 12.25
N ILE A 275 -11.05 -14.75 11.88
CA ILE A 275 -12.37 -15.29 11.54
C ILE A 275 -13.47 -14.96 12.58
N ASN A 276 -13.11 -14.91 13.86
CA ASN A 276 -14.05 -14.62 14.94
C ASN A 276 -14.40 -13.13 15.08
N TYR A 277 -13.62 -12.25 14.46
CA TYR A 277 -13.71 -10.79 14.57
C TYR A 277 -14.11 -10.11 13.26
N LEU A 278 -13.93 -10.80 12.13
CA LEU A 278 -14.39 -10.33 10.82
C LEU A 278 -15.90 -10.08 10.85
N ASP A 279 -16.35 -9.09 10.09
CA ASP A 279 -17.75 -8.64 9.96
C ASP A 279 -18.35 -8.10 11.27
N LYS A 280 -17.58 -8.03 12.37
CA LYS A 280 -18.03 -7.47 13.66
C LYS A 280 -17.37 -6.13 13.94
N PHE A 281 -16.04 -6.09 14.00
CA PHE A 281 -15.27 -4.90 14.30
C PHE A 281 -13.87 -4.89 13.67
N VAL A 282 -13.53 -5.91 12.88
CA VAL A 282 -12.24 -6.02 12.18
C VAL A 282 -12.49 -6.15 10.68
N VAL A 283 -11.76 -5.35 9.93
CA VAL A 283 -11.65 -5.46 8.46
C VAL A 283 -10.20 -5.69 8.12
N VAL A 284 -9.95 -6.64 7.22
CA VAL A 284 -8.61 -6.93 6.71
C VAL A 284 -8.59 -6.69 5.20
N PHE A 285 -7.61 -5.94 4.73
CA PHE A 285 -7.35 -5.76 3.31
C PHE A 285 -5.86 -5.86 3.02
N ILE A 286 -5.45 -7.00 2.49
CA ILE A 286 -4.05 -7.34 2.22
C ILE A 286 -3.22 -7.18 3.52
N ASP A 287 -2.31 -6.20 3.59
CA ASP A 287 -1.41 -5.98 4.73
C ASP A 287 -2.02 -5.10 5.83
N ASP A 288 -3.16 -4.46 5.55
CA ASP A 288 -3.82 -3.50 6.43
C ASP A 288 -4.92 -4.17 7.27
N ILE A 289 -4.85 -4.02 8.57
CA ILE A 289 -5.89 -4.43 9.50
C ILE A 289 -6.51 -3.17 10.09
N LEU A 290 -7.83 -3.07 9.99
CA LEU A 290 -8.59 -1.94 10.53
C LEU A 290 -9.57 -2.44 11.59
N ILE A 291 -9.44 -1.89 12.80
CA ILE A 291 -10.41 -2.06 13.89
C ILE A 291 -11.34 -0.85 13.87
N TYR A 292 -12.64 -1.08 13.91
CA TYR A 292 -13.63 -0.02 13.86
C TYR A 292 -14.70 -0.17 14.94
N SER A 293 -15.26 0.95 15.42
CA SER A 293 -16.24 0.97 16.50
C SER A 293 -17.11 2.23 16.44
N LYS A 294 -18.25 2.21 17.10
CA LYS A 294 -19.15 3.37 17.18
C LYS A 294 -18.75 4.36 18.26
N THR A 295 -18.18 3.90 19.37
CA THR A 295 -17.75 4.73 20.50
C THR A 295 -16.33 4.39 20.94
N GLU A 296 -15.70 5.30 21.67
CA GLU A 296 -14.36 5.13 22.26
C GLU A 296 -14.29 3.97 23.27
N GLU A 297 -15.34 3.80 24.08
CA GLU A 297 -15.42 2.73 25.08
C GLU A 297 -15.54 1.35 24.43
N GLU A 298 -16.34 1.27 23.37
CA GLU A 298 -16.48 0.06 22.55
C GLU A 298 -15.15 -0.26 21.85
N HIS A 299 -14.48 0.77 21.32
CA HIS A 299 -13.21 0.63 20.63
C HIS A 299 -12.12 0.10 21.56
N ALA A 300 -12.05 0.58 22.79
CA ALA A 300 -11.12 0.09 23.80
C ALA A 300 -11.33 -1.40 24.14
N LYS A 301 -12.60 -1.86 24.14
CA LYS A 301 -12.93 -3.29 24.33
C LYS A 301 -12.53 -4.13 23.12
N HIS A 302 -12.86 -3.67 21.91
CA HIS A 302 -12.49 -4.36 20.66
C HIS A 302 -10.98 -4.49 20.55
N PHE A 303 -10.25 -3.44 20.86
CA PHE A 303 -8.79 -3.44 20.81
C PHE A 303 -8.15 -4.38 21.85
N THR A 304 -8.80 -4.60 23.00
CA THR A 304 -8.31 -5.55 24.00
C THR A 304 -8.59 -7.01 23.61
N GLN A 305 -9.64 -7.25 22.80
CA GLN A 305 -10.00 -8.60 22.32
C GLN A 305 -9.20 -9.01 21.09
N PHE A 306 -8.72 -8.02 20.32
CA PHE A 306 -7.89 -8.20 19.15
C PHE A 306 -6.48 -8.67 19.52
#